data_16852328139b3b1dbf03d3294c0cb2fe
#
_entry.id   16852328139b3b1dbf03d3294c0cb2fe
#
_cell.length_a   1.000
_cell.length_b   1.000
_cell.length_c   1.000
_cell.angle_alpha   90.00
_cell.angle_beta   90.00
_cell.angle_gamma   90.00
#
_symmetry.space_group_name_H-M   'P 1'
#
loop_
_entity.id
_entity.type
_entity.pdbx_description
1 polymer ?
#
loop_
_entity_poly.entity_id
_entity_poly.type
_entity_poly.pdbx_seq_one_letter_code
_entity_poly.pdbx_strand_id
1 'polypeptide(L)'
;KFIFSQLWLAVRSKWYRFGYACVNFGTSISTKSYCMQRGIDFRKLAKDNRFIEVSALGRHLMDQVGRLIPVLPVPLVARVLLAARDEAALSELEIKSRVAMQVEQLQARGAHVYVPRSDWDYAVGAGLRMLTLRHLVNESAGLYSANASETALLMYYARSIEHL
;
A
#
# COMPACT_ATOMS: atom_id res chain seq x y z
N LYS A 1 -29.61 -11.80 5.35
CA LYS A 1 -29.64 -10.41 4.85
C LYS A 1 -28.33 -10.04 4.13
N PHE A 2 -27.15 -10.29 4.69
CA PHE A 2 -25.85 -9.96 4.11
C PHE A 2 -25.62 -10.65 2.74
N ILE A 3 -25.85 -11.95 2.64
CA ILE A 3 -25.68 -12.73 1.39
C ILE A 3 -26.60 -12.21 0.26
N PHE A 4 -27.86 -11.94 0.57
CA PHE A 4 -28.81 -11.37 -0.42
C PHE A 4 -28.39 -9.98 -0.89
N SER A 5 -27.85 -9.15 0.01
CA SER A 5 -27.32 -7.83 -0.35
C SER A 5 -26.12 -7.96 -1.29
N GLN A 6 -25.21 -8.89 -1.05
CA GLN A 6 -24.04 -9.15 -1.91
C GLN A 6 -24.45 -9.70 -3.29
N LEU A 7 -25.42 -10.61 -3.33
CA LEU A 7 -25.96 -11.16 -4.57
C LEU A 7 -26.64 -10.07 -5.41
N TRP A 8 -27.38 -9.19 -4.77
CA TRP A 8 -28.06 -8.07 -5.45
C TRP A 8 -27.07 -7.03 -6.01
N LEU A 9 -25.96 -6.74 -5.28
CA LEU A 9 -24.87 -5.92 -5.76
C LEU A 9 -24.14 -6.56 -6.95
N ALA A 10 -23.96 -7.88 -6.93
CA ALA A 10 -23.35 -8.63 -8.03
C ALA A 10 -24.19 -8.54 -9.31
N VAL A 11 -25.52 -8.73 -9.20
CA VAL A 11 -26.45 -8.63 -10.34
C VAL A 11 -26.46 -7.21 -10.95
N ARG A 12 -26.30 -6.17 -10.14
CA ARG A 12 -26.22 -4.76 -10.59
C ARG A 12 -24.84 -4.32 -11.06
N SER A 13 -23.88 -5.22 -11.19
CA SER A 13 -22.45 -4.90 -11.51
C SER A 13 -21.81 -3.89 -10.54
N LYS A 14 -22.38 -3.72 -9.35
CA LYS A 14 -21.90 -2.87 -8.26
C LYS A 14 -21.17 -3.69 -7.17
N TRP A 15 -20.85 -4.95 -7.47
CA TRP A 15 -20.14 -5.80 -6.54
C TRP A 15 -18.68 -5.35 -6.43
N TYR A 16 -18.28 -4.93 -5.23
CA TYR A 16 -16.92 -4.53 -4.95
C TYR A 16 -16.06 -5.78 -4.74
N ARG A 17 -15.03 -5.97 -5.53
CA ARG A 17 -13.94 -6.85 -5.12
C ARG A 17 -13.24 -6.20 -3.93
N PHE A 18 -13.07 -6.96 -2.84
CA PHE A 18 -12.45 -6.48 -1.60
C PHE A 18 -10.94 -6.16 -1.72
N GLY A 19 -10.40 -6.19 -2.92
CA GLY A 19 -8.98 -5.97 -3.19
C GLY A 19 -8.19 -7.27 -3.17
N TYR A 20 -6.87 -7.15 -3.02
CA TYR A 20 -5.96 -8.28 -3.00
C TYR A 20 -5.54 -8.56 -1.57
N ALA A 21 -5.65 -9.81 -1.13
CA ALA A 21 -5.02 -10.30 0.09
C ALA A 21 -3.68 -10.93 -0.32
N CYS A 22 -2.57 -10.33 0.12
CA CYS A 22 -1.23 -10.81 -0.18
C CYS A 22 -0.60 -11.34 1.10
N VAL A 23 0.09 -12.48 0.98
CA VAL A 23 0.89 -13.08 2.07
C VAL A 23 2.31 -13.23 1.54
N ASN A 24 3.25 -12.52 2.13
CA ASN A 24 4.66 -12.59 1.78
C ASN A 24 5.46 -13.17 2.95
N PHE A 25 6.43 -14.02 2.63
CA PHE A 25 7.37 -14.58 3.58
C PHE A 25 8.76 -14.02 3.29
N GLY A 26 9.39 -13.43 4.31
CA GLY A 26 10.76 -12.95 4.23
C GLY A 26 11.77 -13.97 4.69
N THR A 27 13.04 -13.58 4.60
CA THR A 27 14.14 -14.35 5.16
C THR A 27 14.01 -14.40 6.69
N SER A 28 14.19 -15.58 7.26
CA SER A 28 14.14 -15.76 8.71
C SER A 28 15.24 -14.96 9.42
N ILE A 29 14.88 -14.28 10.50
CA ILE A 29 15.81 -13.48 11.30
C ILE A 29 16.17 -14.27 12.55
N SER A 30 17.44 -14.64 12.67
CA SER A 30 17.96 -15.31 13.86
C SER A 30 18.35 -14.29 14.92
N THR A 31 17.70 -14.33 16.07
CA THR A 31 18.09 -13.49 17.24
C THR A 31 19.53 -13.77 17.67
N LYS A 32 20.00 -15.03 17.55
CA LYS A 32 21.38 -15.39 17.84
C LYS A 32 22.35 -14.65 16.91
N SER A 33 22.11 -14.66 15.62
CA SER A 33 22.93 -13.96 14.63
C SER A 33 22.91 -12.45 14.85
N TYR A 34 21.75 -11.88 15.15
CA TYR A 34 21.60 -10.47 15.50
C TYR A 34 22.47 -10.08 16.70
N CYS A 35 22.42 -10.88 17.78
CA CYS A 35 23.22 -10.66 18.98
C CYS A 35 24.73 -10.78 18.70
N MET A 36 25.12 -11.77 17.91
CA MET A 36 26.54 -11.96 17.54
C MET A 36 27.09 -10.77 16.72
N GLN A 37 26.33 -10.30 15.73
CA GLN A 37 26.74 -9.18 14.87
C GLN A 37 26.89 -7.87 15.64
N ARG A 38 26.11 -7.68 16.72
CA ARG A 38 26.13 -6.46 17.55
C ARG A 38 26.93 -6.59 18.82
N GLY A 39 27.51 -7.76 19.13
CA GLY A 39 28.26 -8.02 20.36
C GLY A 39 27.37 -7.95 21.61
N ILE A 40 26.06 -8.28 21.49
CA ILE A 40 25.10 -8.17 22.58
C ILE A 40 24.92 -9.53 23.28
N ASP A 41 25.00 -9.55 24.60
CA ASP A 41 24.54 -10.65 25.42
C ASP A 41 23.45 -10.15 26.37
N PHE A 42 22.18 -10.42 26.02
CA PHE A 42 21.01 -9.99 26.80
C PHE A 42 21.03 -10.46 28.26
N ARG A 43 21.77 -11.55 28.57
CA ARG A 43 21.87 -12.08 29.94
C ARG A 43 22.80 -11.23 30.82
N LYS A 44 23.77 -10.55 30.21
CA LYS A 44 24.76 -9.72 30.90
C LYS A 44 24.34 -8.24 31.00
N LEU A 45 23.33 -7.82 30.29
CA LEU A 45 22.86 -6.45 30.29
C LEU A 45 22.08 -6.10 31.55
N ALA A 46 22.32 -4.93 32.12
CA ALA A 46 21.49 -4.30 33.12
C ALA A 46 20.07 -4.10 32.59
N LYS A 47 19.08 -3.99 33.47
CA LYS A 47 17.63 -3.94 33.11
C LYS A 47 17.35 -2.85 32.08
N ASP A 48 17.83 -1.63 32.30
CA ASP A 48 17.54 -0.49 31.43
C ASP A 48 18.17 -0.64 30.04
N ASN A 49 19.44 -1.07 30.00
CA ASN A 49 20.13 -1.34 28.73
C ASN A 49 19.49 -2.51 27.97
N ARG A 50 18.98 -3.51 28.68
CA ARG A 50 18.23 -4.62 28.06
C ARG A 50 16.96 -4.13 27.38
N PHE A 51 16.21 -3.21 27.99
CA PHE A 51 15.03 -2.59 27.38
C PHE A 51 15.36 -1.84 26.10
N ILE A 52 16.46 -1.09 26.09
CA ILE A 52 16.93 -0.35 24.92
C ILE A 52 17.21 -1.31 23.76
N GLU A 53 17.99 -2.38 24.04
CA GLU A 53 18.36 -3.36 23.01
C GLU A 53 17.18 -4.21 22.53
N VAL A 54 16.23 -4.56 23.39
CA VAL A 54 14.98 -5.24 22.98
C VAL A 54 14.15 -4.34 22.08
N SER A 55 14.07 -3.05 22.40
CA SER A 55 13.36 -2.08 21.56
C SER A 55 14.04 -1.89 20.21
N ALA A 56 15.37 -1.92 20.17
CA ALA A 56 16.14 -1.85 18.93
C ALA A 56 15.90 -3.10 18.05
N LEU A 57 15.89 -4.29 18.64
CA LEU A 57 15.56 -5.52 17.96
C LEU A 57 14.11 -5.49 17.44
N GLY A 58 13.16 -5.01 18.25
CA GLY A 58 11.75 -4.85 17.84
C GLY A 58 11.62 -3.94 16.62
N ARG A 59 12.29 -2.79 16.62
CA ARG A 59 12.31 -1.89 15.45
C ARG A 59 12.91 -2.58 14.22
N HIS A 60 14.04 -3.25 14.37
CA HIS A 60 14.66 -3.99 13.28
C HIS A 60 13.71 -5.04 12.67
N LEU A 61 12.99 -5.79 13.50
CA LEU A 61 12.00 -6.76 13.03
C LEU A 61 10.84 -6.07 12.30
N MET A 62 10.32 -4.96 12.83
CA MET A 62 9.24 -4.20 12.19
C MET A 62 9.67 -3.60 10.85
N ASP A 63 10.91 -3.12 10.74
CA ASP A 63 11.45 -2.62 9.48
C ASP A 63 11.53 -3.75 8.43
N GLN A 64 11.95 -4.95 8.84
CA GLN A 64 11.97 -6.11 7.93
C GLN A 64 10.56 -6.55 7.51
N VAL A 65 9.59 -6.54 8.43
CA VAL A 65 8.17 -6.81 8.11
C VAL A 65 7.63 -5.75 7.15
N GLY A 66 7.94 -4.47 7.40
CA GLY A 66 7.53 -3.36 6.53
C GLY A 66 7.96 -3.58 5.07
N ARG A 67 9.20 -4.01 4.85
CA ARG A 67 9.74 -4.30 3.50
C ARG A 67 9.04 -5.45 2.77
N LEU A 68 8.31 -6.31 3.49
CA LEU A 68 7.56 -7.42 2.90
C LEU A 68 6.15 -7.01 2.48
N ILE A 69 5.66 -5.86 2.93
CA ILE A 69 4.34 -5.37 2.55
C ILE A 69 4.36 -4.98 1.07
N PRO A 70 3.56 -5.64 0.21
CA PRO A 70 3.59 -5.34 -1.21
C PRO A 70 2.89 -4.01 -1.50
N VAL A 71 3.44 -3.27 -2.44
CA VAL A 71 2.78 -2.11 -3.03
C VAL A 71 1.66 -2.58 -3.94
N LEU A 72 0.43 -2.22 -3.63
CA LEU A 72 -0.76 -2.59 -4.40
C LEU A 72 -1.20 -1.42 -5.32
N PRO A 73 -2.01 -1.68 -6.37
CA PRO A 73 -2.46 -0.65 -7.29
C PRO A 73 -3.25 0.49 -6.64
N VAL A 74 -4.14 0.18 -5.69
CA VAL A 74 -5.01 1.17 -5.05
C VAL A 74 -4.23 2.26 -4.32
N PRO A 75 -3.25 1.96 -3.46
CA PRO A 75 -2.36 2.96 -2.85
C PRO A 75 -1.61 3.84 -3.86
N LEU A 76 -1.12 3.26 -4.95
CA LEU A 76 -0.40 4.00 -5.99
C LEU A 76 -1.31 5.05 -6.65
N VAL A 77 -2.50 4.63 -7.09
CA VAL A 77 -3.48 5.53 -7.70
C VAL A 77 -3.94 6.60 -6.70
N ALA A 78 -4.16 6.22 -5.44
CA ALA A 78 -4.53 7.16 -4.39
C ALA A 78 -3.45 8.23 -4.16
N ARG A 79 -2.16 7.87 -4.15
CA ARG A 79 -1.05 8.82 -4.04
C ARG A 79 -0.97 9.79 -5.21
N VAL A 80 -1.14 9.28 -6.44
CA VAL A 80 -1.16 10.13 -7.64
C VAL A 80 -2.27 11.17 -7.56
N LEU A 81 -3.49 10.75 -7.24
CA LEU A 81 -4.65 11.65 -7.19
C LEU A 81 -4.58 12.65 -6.02
N LEU A 82 -4.01 12.25 -4.89
CA LEU A 82 -3.77 13.18 -3.77
C LEU A 82 -2.70 14.20 -4.11
N ALA A 83 -1.63 13.81 -4.79
CA ALA A 83 -0.59 14.75 -5.23
C ALA A 83 -1.13 15.77 -6.24
N ALA A 84 -2.09 15.37 -7.06
CA ALA A 84 -2.73 16.22 -8.07
C ALA A 84 -4.00 16.95 -7.58
N ARG A 85 -4.31 16.91 -6.28
CA ARG A 85 -5.58 17.46 -5.74
C ARG A 85 -5.80 18.95 -6.03
N ASP A 86 -4.71 19.71 -6.15
CA ASP A 86 -4.73 21.17 -6.43
C ASP A 86 -4.51 21.46 -7.93
N GLU A 87 -4.42 20.41 -8.77
CA GLU A 87 -4.29 20.49 -10.22
C GLU A 87 -5.65 20.27 -10.91
N ALA A 88 -5.66 20.37 -12.24
CA ALA A 88 -6.82 19.93 -13.04
C ALA A 88 -7.02 18.41 -12.92
N ALA A 89 -8.26 17.96 -13.19
CA ALA A 89 -8.56 16.53 -13.19
C ALA A 89 -7.68 15.80 -14.23
N LEU A 90 -7.19 14.62 -13.87
CA LEU A 90 -6.24 13.83 -14.67
C LEU A 90 -6.97 12.84 -15.57
N SER A 91 -6.47 12.64 -16.77
CA SER A 91 -6.87 11.52 -17.62
C SER A 91 -6.29 10.20 -17.10
N GLU A 92 -6.89 9.07 -17.50
CA GLU A 92 -6.37 7.74 -17.15
C GLU A 92 -4.92 7.55 -17.62
N LEU A 93 -4.56 8.09 -18.78
CA LEU A 93 -3.20 8.01 -19.33
C LEU A 93 -2.19 8.77 -18.45
N GLU A 94 -2.53 9.97 -17.99
CA GLU A 94 -1.69 10.74 -17.07
C GLU A 94 -1.50 10.03 -15.74
N ILE A 95 -2.57 9.42 -15.20
CA ILE A 95 -2.49 8.62 -13.98
C ILE A 95 -1.57 7.42 -14.19
N LYS A 96 -1.68 6.69 -15.30
CA LYS A 96 -0.80 5.56 -15.65
C LYS A 96 0.66 5.99 -15.71
N SER A 97 0.95 7.11 -16.37
CA SER A 97 2.31 7.67 -16.47
C SER A 97 2.88 8.01 -15.08
N ARG A 98 2.11 8.71 -14.25
CA ARG A 98 2.54 9.08 -12.89
C ARG A 98 2.71 7.86 -11.98
N VAL A 99 1.84 6.84 -12.10
CA VAL A 99 1.98 5.56 -11.39
C VAL A 99 3.27 4.86 -11.82
N ALA A 100 3.59 4.81 -13.11
CA ALA A 100 4.82 4.19 -13.62
C ALA A 100 6.07 4.84 -13.00
N MET A 101 6.15 6.17 -12.98
CA MET A 101 7.25 6.89 -12.33
C MET A 101 7.37 6.58 -10.83
N GLN A 102 6.25 6.49 -10.11
CA GLN A 102 6.26 6.13 -8.68
C GLN A 102 6.76 4.70 -8.46
N VAL A 103 6.36 3.79 -9.33
CA VAL A 103 6.78 2.38 -9.26
C VAL A 103 8.27 2.24 -9.46
N GLU A 104 8.86 2.91 -10.44
CA GLU A 104 10.31 2.91 -10.65
C GLU A 104 11.07 3.40 -9.40
N GLN A 105 10.58 4.49 -8.78
CA GLN A 105 11.18 5.02 -7.55
C GLN A 105 11.09 4.04 -6.37
N LEU A 106 9.93 3.38 -6.20
CA LEU A 106 9.72 2.40 -5.14
C LEU A 106 10.56 1.14 -5.35
N GLN A 107 10.63 0.64 -6.59
CA GLN A 107 11.48 -0.51 -6.94
C GLN A 107 12.97 -0.21 -6.77
N ALA A 108 13.42 1.00 -7.12
CA ALA A 108 14.80 1.43 -6.87
C ALA A 108 15.15 1.45 -5.37
N ARG A 109 14.16 1.62 -4.49
CA ARG A 109 14.31 1.51 -3.02
C ARG A 109 14.15 0.08 -2.49
N GLY A 110 13.92 -0.90 -3.37
CA GLY A 110 13.74 -2.31 -3.02
C GLY A 110 12.32 -2.69 -2.59
N ALA A 111 11.32 -1.84 -2.86
CA ALA A 111 9.93 -2.17 -2.57
C ALA A 111 9.41 -3.29 -3.49
N HIS A 112 8.65 -4.21 -2.92
CA HIS A 112 7.97 -5.27 -3.68
C HIS A 112 6.65 -4.74 -4.24
N VAL A 113 6.59 -4.54 -5.56
CA VAL A 113 5.37 -4.05 -6.22
C VAL A 113 4.60 -5.22 -6.82
N TYR A 114 3.35 -5.39 -6.39
CA TYR A 114 2.48 -6.42 -6.91
C TYR A 114 1.65 -5.90 -8.10
N VAL A 115 1.85 -6.53 -9.26
CA VAL A 115 1.13 -6.21 -10.49
C VAL A 115 0.14 -7.34 -10.80
N PRO A 116 -1.16 -7.14 -10.57
CA PRO A 116 -2.17 -8.14 -10.91
C PRO A 116 -2.11 -8.52 -12.39
N ARG A 117 -2.13 -9.82 -12.67
CA ARG A 117 -2.06 -10.39 -14.05
C ARG A 117 -0.81 -10.01 -14.83
N SER A 118 0.23 -9.46 -14.18
CA SER A 118 1.41 -8.87 -14.85
C SER A 118 1.04 -7.81 -15.89
N ASP A 119 -0.10 -7.13 -15.68
CA ASP A 119 -0.68 -6.14 -16.59
C ASP A 119 -0.90 -4.82 -15.83
N TRP A 120 -0.10 -3.82 -16.19
CA TRP A 120 -0.14 -2.48 -15.58
C TRP A 120 -1.41 -1.70 -15.93
N ASP A 121 -1.91 -1.83 -17.16
CA ASP A 121 -3.13 -1.18 -17.58
C ASP A 121 -4.32 -1.70 -16.78
N TYR A 122 -4.38 -3.01 -16.63
CA TYR A 122 -5.38 -3.65 -15.78
C TYR A 122 -5.22 -3.22 -14.30
N ALA A 123 -4.00 -3.16 -13.80
CA ALA A 123 -3.71 -2.82 -12.40
C ALA A 123 -4.18 -1.41 -12.05
N VAL A 124 -3.83 -0.41 -12.87
CA VAL A 124 -4.23 1.00 -12.67
C VAL A 124 -5.73 1.16 -12.85
N GLY A 125 -6.30 0.58 -13.92
CA GLY A 125 -7.75 0.62 -14.15
C GLY A 125 -8.55 -0.03 -13.01
N ALA A 126 -8.08 -1.15 -12.44
CA ALA A 126 -8.69 -1.78 -11.27
C ALA A 126 -8.60 -0.89 -10.02
N GLY A 127 -7.46 -0.21 -9.81
CA GLY A 127 -7.27 0.75 -8.73
C GLY A 127 -8.22 1.95 -8.85
N LEU A 128 -8.30 2.57 -10.03
CA LEU A 128 -9.22 3.67 -10.33
C LEU A 128 -10.68 3.26 -10.10
N ARG A 129 -11.09 2.15 -10.69
CA ARG A 129 -12.46 1.63 -10.54
C ARG A 129 -12.81 1.40 -9.07
N MET A 130 -11.89 0.86 -8.27
CA MET A 130 -12.14 0.61 -6.85
C MET A 130 -12.35 1.93 -6.08
N LEU A 131 -11.53 2.94 -6.34
CA LEU A 131 -11.64 4.25 -5.69
C LEU A 131 -12.90 5.01 -6.13
N THR A 132 -13.26 4.96 -7.42
CA THR A 132 -14.47 5.58 -7.96
C THR A 132 -15.73 4.92 -7.39
N LEU A 133 -15.79 3.59 -7.34
CA LEU A 133 -16.93 2.85 -6.77
C LEU A 133 -17.13 3.15 -5.28
N ARG A 134 -16.09 3.53 -4.57
CA ARG A 134 -16.15 3.94 -3.16
C ARG A 134 -16.38 5.44 -2.97
N HIS A 135 -16.59 6.17 -4.06
CA HIS A 135 -16.79 7.62 -4.08
C HIS A 135 -15.59 8.42 -3.53
N LEU A 136 -14.39 7.82 -3.48
CA LEU A 136 -13.15 8.51 -3.08
C LEU A 136 -12.56 9.33 -4.20
N VAL A 137 -12.94 9.02 -5.43
CA VAL A 137 -12.53 9.66 -6.67
C VAL A 137 -13.75 9.98 -7.49
N ASN A 138 -13.80 11.20 -8.01
CA ASN A 138 -14.81 11.65 -8.96
C ASN A 138 -14.33 11.34 -10.37
N GLU A 139 -15.23 10.85 -11.20
CA GLU A 139 -15.01 10.65 -12.64
C GLU A 139 -16.01 11.48 -13.43
N SER A 140 -15.52 12.27 -14.37
CA SER A 140 -16.34 13.05 -15.28
C SER A 140 -15.68 13.12 -16.65
N ALA A 141 -16.37 12.64 -17.69
CA ALA A 141 -15.88 12.63 -19.07
C ALA A 141 -14.49 11.99 -19.24
N GLY A 142 -14.17 10.92 -18.50
CA GLY A 142 -12.88 10.23 -18.54
C GLY A 142 -11.74 10.95 -17.80
N LEU A 143 -12.07 12.00 -17.05
CA LEU A 143 -11.13 12.69 -16.16
C LEU A 143 -11.43 12.34 -14.69
N TYR A 144 -10.38 12.20 -13.90
CA TYR A 144 -10.41 11.74 -12.51
C TYR A 144 -9.85 12.79 -11.58
N SER A 145 -10.51 13.01 -10.46
CA SER A 145 -10.05 13.91 -9.39
C SER A 145 -10.33 13.34 -8.01
N ALA A 146 -9.52 13.69 -7.02
CA ALA A 146 -9.79 13.32 -5.63
C ALA A 146 -11.11 13.96 -5.15
N ASN A 147 -11.95 13.17 -4.46
CA ASN A 147 -13.13 13.73 -3.81
C ASN A 147 -12.73 14.47 -2.54
N ALA A 148 -12.93 15.78 -2.52
CA ALA A 148 -12.53 16.64 -1.40
C ALA A 148 -13.18 16.25 -0.06
N SER A 149 -14.43 15.75 -0.07
CA SER A 149 -15.13 15.31 1.14
C SER A 149 -14.55 14.01 1.74
N GLU A 150 -13.85 13.20 0.94
CA GLU A 150 -13.32 11.89 1.32
C GLU A 150 -11.78 11.85 1.38
N THR A 151 -11.15 13.02 1.41
CA THR A 151 -9.68 13.15 1.40
C THR A 151 -9.01 12.34 2.53
N ALA A 152 -9.61 12.29 3.73
CA ALA A 152 -9.06 11.54 4.85
C ALA A 152 -8.97 10.03 4.57
N LEU A 153 -10.00 9.45 3.94
CA LEU A 153 -10.01 8.05 3.58
C LEU A 153 -9.09 7.76 2.39
N LEU A 154 -9.03 8.65 1.40
CA LEU A 154 -8.08 8.53 0.29
C LEU A 154 -6.63 8.60 0.79
N MET A 155 -6.35 9.49 1.76
CA MET A 155 -5.05 9.59 2.43
C MET A 155 -4.68 8.31 3.19
N TYR A 156 -5.65 7.66 3.85
CA TYR A 156 -5.44 6.37 4.50
C TYR A 156 -4.91 5.30 3.52
N TYR A 157 -5.51 5.22 2.32
CA TYR A 157 -5.02 4.30 1.27
C TYR A 157 -3.61 4.69 0.80
N ALA A 158 -3.37 5.96 0.54
CA ALA A 158 -2.07 6.44 0.06
C ALA A 158 -0.94 6.17 1.07
N ARG A 159 -1.21 6.33 2.37
CA ARG A 159 -0.25 6.13 3.46
C ARG A 159 0.08 4.67 3.75
N SER A 160 -0.70 3.74 3.25
CA SER A 160 -0.40 2.30 3.45
C SER A 160 0.96 1.86 2.89
N ILE A 161 1.57 2.67 2.00
CA ILE A 161 2.89 2.45 1.40
C ILE A 161 3.90 3.57 1.75
N GLU A 162 3.62 4.39 2.77
CA GLU A 162 4.46 5.53 3.15
C GLU A 162 5.79 5.10 3.80
N HIS A 163 5.85 3.91 4.35
CA HIS A 163 7.02 3.34 5.01
C HIS A 163 8.08 2.80 4.02
N LEU A 164 7.79 2.81 2.73
CA LEU A 164 8.65 2.41 1.62
C LEU A 164 9.22 3.68 0.94
#